data_001441ca07099151370eba149a25d352
#
_entry.id   001441ca07099151370eba149a25d352
#
_cell.length_a   1.000
_cell.length_b   1.000
_cell.length_c   1.000
_cell.angle_alpha   90.00
_cell.angle_beta   90.00
_cell.angle_gamma   90.00
#
_symmetry.space_group_name_H-M   'P 1'
#
loop_
_entity.id
_entity.type
_entity.pdbx_description
1 polymer ?
#
loop_
_entity_poly.entity_id
_entity_poly.type
_entity_poly.pdbx_seq_one_letter_code
_entity_poly.pdbx_strand_id
1 'polypeptide(L)'
;MHNHLARLLLFALLFSLFAGCAAKDPTPRFVWPPPPEQPRMEWKGVFYSDYSLKAADGESALAKFIGAADQVIMSTPFGIAADGQGKVYVSDIHKKNVWVFNFTQKTVELLSKNASMTSPSGLALDNKGNIYVADTGRGAVWVFDQAGKALRMIGDKDIEKPAYVTFDAATERLFVSDGKNHKIHIFDVQGNLIKTFGEGGNGPDQLFAPQGMAIGPDGNLYIADMFNARVQIFDTSGQHLRSFGERGDQVGQFENPKDLAFDSDGNLHIIDGRNSNLMTFTPEGQLLLVTGTGSATTSEFGFGTPRSIFIDANDRIYIAEALGKRFALWQYMSKAYLQTHPYTQADRQRLEAYIEKRRQEQEAAAQ
;
A
#
# COMPACT_ATOMS: atom_id res chain seq x y z
N MET A 1 18.62 -49.40 51.17
CA MET A 1 17.36 -49.07 50.50
C MET A 1 17.11 -47.56 50.30
N HIS A 2 17.91 -46.62 50.84
CA HIS A 2 17.67 -45.16 50.73
C HIS A 2 18.19 -44.51 49.43
N ASN A 3 19.17 -45.13 48.76
CA ASN A 3 19.80 -44.50 47.57
C ASN A 3 19.06 -44.70 46.22
N HIS A 4 18.10 -45.64 46.15
CA HIS A 4 17.32 -45.86 44.94
C HIS A 4 16.10 -44.94 44.80
N LEU A 5 15.50 -44.55 45.93
CA LEU A 5 14.38 -43.59 45.93
C LEU A 5 14.82 -42.16 45.54
N ALA A 6 15.99 -41.72 45.98
CA ALA A 6 16.54 -40.42 45.63
C ALA A 6 16.91 -40.29 44.15
N ARG A 7 17.38 -41.39 43.50
CA ARG A 7 17.67 -41.42 42.06
C ARG A 7 16.40 -41.44 41.22
N LEU A 8 15.31 -42.10 41.65
CA LEU A 8 14.03 -42.10 40.97
C LEU A 8 13.34 -40.73 41.04
N LEU A 9 13.42 -40.02 42.15
CA LEU A 9 12.91 -38.65 42.31
C LEU A 9 13.68 -37.64 41.48
N LEU A 10 15.02 -37.78 41.34
CA LEU A 10 15.83 -36.92 40.48
C LEU A 10 15.53 -37.14 39.00
N PHE A 11 15.24 -38.36 38.55
CA PHE A 11 14.85 -38.67 37.19
C PHE A 11 13.44 -38.20 36.88
N ALA A 12 12.50 -38.24 37.82
CA ALA A 12 11.15 -37.69 37.65
C ALA A 12 11.16 -36.16 37.61
N LEU A 13 12.04 -35.48 38.36
CA LEU A 13 12.19 -34.01 38.29
C LEU A 13 12.87 -33.54 36.98
N LEU A 14 13.80 -34.32 36.44
CA LEU A 14 14.42 -34.02 35.12
C LEU A 14 13.49 -34.25 33.96
N PHE A 15 12.51 -35.16 34.04
CA PHE A 15 11.50 -35.37 33.01
C PHE A 15 10.36 -34.34 33.03
N SER A 16 10.12 -33.68 34.17
CA SER A 16 9.14 -32.60 34.30
C SER A 16 9.65 -31.24 33.78
N LEU A 17 10.95 -31.08 33.55
CA LEU A 17 11.56 -29.90 32.95
C LEU A 17 11.51 -29.91 31.39
N PHE A 18 11.12 -31.02 30.77
CA PHE A 18 10.87 -31.12 29.34
C PHE A 18 9.38 -31.03 28.97
N ALA A 19 8.48 -30.82 29.93
CA ALA A 19 7.09 -30.61 29.68
C ALA A 19 6.84 -29.14 29.40
N GLY A 20 6.92 -28.79 28.13
CA GLY A 20 6.09 -27.70 27.59
C GLY A 20 6.69 -26.33 27.45
N CYS A 21 7.69 -26.15 26.59
CA CYS A 21 7.48 -25.13 25.57
C CYS A 21 6.59 -25.76 24.49
N ALA A 22 5.28 -25.72 24.67
CA ALA A 22 4.37 -25.86 23.56
C ALA A 22 4.74 -24.72 22.60
N ALA A 23 5.41 -25.06 21.50
CA ALA A 23 5.68 -24.10 20.45
C ALA A 23 4.31 -23.48 20.10
N LYS A 24 4.21 -22.16 20.29
CA LYS A 24 2.99 -21.43 19.98
C LYS A 24 2.67 -21.78 18.55
N ASP A 25 1.50 -22.33 18.27
CA ASP A 25 1.09 -22.65 16.91
C ASP A 25 1.37 -21.44 16.02
N PRO A 26 2.13 -21.61 14.93
CA PRO A 26 2.46 -20.47 14.08
C PRO A 26 1.16 -19.85 13.58
N THR A 27 1.08 -18.53 13.65
CA THR A 27 -0.07 -17.77 13.12
C THR A 27 -0.30 -18.20 11.67
N PRO A 28 -1.55 -18.48 11.25
CA PRO A 28 -1.80 -18.87 9.88
C PRO A 28 -1.43 -17.76 8.89
N ARG A 29 -1.00 -18.13 7.70
CA ARG A 29 -0.82 -17.19 6.60
C ARG A 29 -2.20 -16.80 6.09
N PHE A 30 -2.53 -15.52 6.20
CA PHE A 30 -3.81 -14.99 5.72
C PHE A 30 -3.68 -14.64 4.25
N VAL A 31 -4.44 -15.33 3.41
CA VAL A 31 -4.34 -15.21 1.95
C VAL A 31 -5.68 -14.85 1.31
N TRP A 32 -5.59 -14.28 0.12
CA TRP A 32 -6.74 -13.92 -0.72
C TRP A 32 -6.53 -14.37 -2.18
N PRO A 33 -7.52 -14.97 -2.85
CA PRO A 33 -8.76 -15.49 -2.27
C PRO A 33 -8.48 -16.52 -1.17
N PRO A 34 -9.44 -16.72 -0.23
CA PRO A 34 -9.32 -17.78 0.76
C PRO A 34 -9.53 -19.16 0.11
N PRO A 35 -9.06 -20.25 0.75
CA PRO A 35 -9.37 -21.60 0.29
C PRO A 35 -10.89 -21.80 0.07
N PRO A 36 -11.30 -22.62 -0.91
CA PRO A 36 -10.50 -23.56 -1.69
C PRO A 36 -9.77 -22.98 -2.90
N GLU A 37 -9.96 -21.71 -3.21
CA GLU A 37 -9.33 -21.07 -4.35
C GLU A 37 -7.81 -20.99 -4.21
N GLN A 38 -7.11 -20.78 -5.32
CA GLN A 38 -5.67 -20.58 -5.31
C GLN A 38 -5.38 -19.15 -4.85
N PRO A 39 -4.65 -18.95 -3.72
CA PRO A 39 -4.34 -17.63 -3.22
C PRO A 39 -3.38 -16.90 -4.17
N ARG A 40 -3.61 -15.59 -4.27
CA ARG A 40 -2.78 -14.67 -5.07
C ARG A 40 -2.15 -13.55 -4.26
N MET A 41 -2.71 -13.28 -3.09
CA MET A 41 -2.24 -12.24 -2.19
C MET A 41 -2.15 -12.76 -0.77
N GLU A 42 -1.12 -12.35 -0.04
CA GLU A 42 -0.93 -12.67 1.37
C GLU A 42 -0.92 -11.38 2.18
N TRP A 43 -1.76 -11.30 3.21
CA TRP A 43 -1.79 -10.17 4.13
C TRP A 43 -0.60 -10.25 5.11
N LYS A 44 0.14 -9.14 5.24
CA LYS A 44 1.33 -9.04 6.09
C LYS A 44 1.12 -8.18 7.34
N GLY A 45 0.10 -7.33 7.33
CA GLY A 45 -0.21 -6.52 8.51
C GLY A 45 -0.71 -5.12 8.19
N VAL A 46 -1.00 -4.37 9.25
CA VAL A 46 -1.31 -2.95 9.20
C VAL A 46 -0.37 -2.19 10.12
N PHE A 47 0.03 -0.99 9.69
CA PHE A 47 1.03 -0.19 10.35
C PHE A 47 0.52 1.24 10.58
N TYR A 48 0.64 1.72 11.82
CA TYR A 48 0.13 3.03 12.26
C TYR A 48 1.09 3.76 13.22
N SER A 49 2.14 3.07 13.71
CA SER A 49 3.17 3.62 14.62
C SER A 49 4.39 2.71 14.69
N ASP A 50 5.41 3.10 15.46
CA ASP A 50 6.57 2.27 15.80
C ASP A 50 6.19 1.01 16.61
N TYR A 51 5.13 1.09 17.39
CA TYR A 51 4.57 -0.07 18.09
C TYR A 51 4.15 -1.17 17.11
N SER A 52 3.45 -0.80 16.02
CA SER A 52 3.03 -1.77 15.00
C SER A 52 4.22 -2.40 14.26
N LEU A 53 5.33 -1.66 14.07
CA LEU A 53 6.57 -2.21 13.51
C LEU A 53 7.23 -3.26 14.43
N LYS A 54 7.22 -3.02 15.73
CA LYS A 54 7.77 -3.94 16.73
C LYS A 54 6.90 -5.19 16.90
N ALA A 55 5.59 -5.03 16.86
CA ALA A 55 4.63 -6.13 16.98
C ALA A 55 4.64 -7.09 15.76
N ALA A 56 5.09 -6.64 14.60
CA ALA A 56 5.17 -7.46 13.38
C ALA A 56 6.12 -8.66 13.51
N ASP A 57 7.12 -8.60 14.40
CA ASP A 57 8.08 -9.70 14.60
C ASP A 57 7.61 -10.77 15.61
N GLY A 58 6.32 -10.79 15.97
CA GLY A 58 5.74 -11.84 16.83
C GLY A 58 5.88 -11.61 18.33
N GLU A 59 6.36 -10.44 18.78
CA GLU A 59 6.33 -10.07 20.18
C GLU A 59 4.88 -9.79 20.64
N SER A 60 4.39 -10.76 21.39
CA SER A 60 3.19 -10.80 22.22
C SER A 60 1.85 -10.36 21.61
N ALA A 61 0.97 -11.34 21.42
CA ALA A 61 -0.48 -11.15 21.26
C ALA A 61 -1.11 -10.30 22.39
N LEU A 62 -0.47 -10.23 23.56
CA LEU A 62 -0.90 -9.43 24.70
C LEU A 62 -0.70 -7.92 24.45
N ALA A 63 0.34 -7.54 23.74
CA ALA A 63 0.58 -6.16 23.34
C ALA A 63 -0.48 -5.64 22.32
N LYS A 64 -1.07 -6.52 21.52
CA LYS A 64 -2.17 -6.16 20.60
C LYS A 64 -3.48 -5.79 21.34
N PHE A 65 -3.63 -6.19 22.59
CA PHE A 65 -4.88 -6.02 23.36
C PHE A 65 -4.88 -4.81 24.30
N ILE A 66 -3.72 -4.30 24.71
CA ILE A 66 -3.62 -3.23 25.71
C ILE A 66 -3.04 -1.98 25.06
N GLY A 67 -3.90 -1.01 24.71
CA GLY A 67 -3.49 0.37 24.38
C GLY A 67 -3.19 0.70 22.92
N ALA A 68 -3.67 -0.07 21.94
CA ALA A 68 -3.43 0.23 20.52
C ALA A 68 -4.03 1.56 20.04
N ALA A 69 -5.13 2.01 20.64
CA ALA A 69 -5.83 3.22 20.21
C ALA A 69 -5.05 4.53 20.49
N ASP A 70 -4.26 4.57 21.55
CA ASP A 70 -3.52 5.78 21.97
C ASP A 70 -2.19 5.96 21.22
N GLN A 71 -1.81 5.03 20.35
CA GLN A 71 -0.52 5.01 19.67
C GLN A 71 -0.59 5.33 18.17
N VAL A 72 -1.78 5.63 17.65
CA VAL A 72 -1.94 6.01 16.23
C VAL A 72 -1.34 7.40 16.01
N ILE A 73 -0.22 7.45 15.29
CA ILE A 73 0.50 8.70 15.02
C ILE A 73 0.00 9.42 13.75
N MET A 74 -0.47 8.65 12.76
CA MET A 74 -1.02 9.20 11.52
C MET A 74 -2.41 9.79 11.77
N SER A 75 -2.71 10.88 11.06
CA SER A 75 -3.98 11.59 11.19
C SER A 75 -4.81 11.49 9.92
N THR A 76 -4.21 11.81 8.78
CA THR A 76 -4.86 11.73 7.47
C THR A 76 -3.83 11.27 6.44
N PRO A 77 -3.43 10.00 6.48
CA PRO A 77 -2.49 9.44 5.51
C PRO A 77 -3.07 9.51 4.10
N PHE A 78 -2.23 9.82 3.12
CA PHE A 78 -2.65 9.99 1.73
C PHE A 78 -1.75 9.22 0.77
N GLY A 79 -0.57 9.74 0.39
CA GLY A 79 0.36 9.11 -0.51
C GLY A 79 1.25 8.09 0.19
N ILE A 80 1.68 7.06 -0.52
CA ILE A 80 2.60 6.05 0.00
C ILE A 80 3.64 5.68 -1.06
N ALA A 81 4.88 5.47 -0.63
CA ALA A 81 5.95 4.92 -1.45
C ALA A 81 6.94 4.13 -0.57
N ALA A 82 7.70 3.22 -1.13
CA ALA A 82 8.70 2.43 -0.42
C ALA A 82 10.00 2.36 -1.23
N ASP A 83 11.17 2.33 -0.53
CA ASP A 83 12.47 2.24 -1.16
C ASP A 83 12.90 0.80 -1.51
N GLY A 84 12.06 -0.19 -1.19
CA GLY A 84 12.39 -1.60 -1.35
C GLY A 84 13.46 -2.12 -0.37
N GLN A 85 14.10 -1.25 0.41
CA GLN A 85 15.19 -1.56 1.34
C GLN A 85 14.77 -1.50 2.82
N GLY A 86 13.49 -1.29 3.08
CA GLY A 86 12.90 -1.31 4.41
C GLY A 86 12.38 0.01 4.93
N LYS A 87 12.39 1.07 4.11
CA LYS A 87 11.71 2.32 4.45
C LYS A 87 10.42 2.49 3.66
N VAL A 88 9.37 2.89 4.36
CA VAL A 88 8.07 3.25 3.78
C VAL A 88 7.77 4.70 4.14
N TYR A 89 7.43 5.48 3.14
CA TYR A 89 7.12 6.89 3.24
C TYR A 89 5.61 7.09 3.11
N VAL A 90 4.99 7.78 4.06
CA VAL A 90 3.54 8.03 4.06
C VAL A 90 3.28 9.51 4.28
N SER A 91 2.72 10.19 3.28
CA SER A 91 2.31 11.59 3.47
C SER A 91 1.09 11.68 4.37
N ASP A 92 1.06 12.70 5.22
CA ASP A 92 -0.06 12.98 6.13
C ASP A 92 -0.49 14.44 5.99
N ILE A 93 -1.66 14.63 5.43
CA ILE A 93 -2.20 15.97 5.13
C ILE A 93 -2.32 16.80 6.40
N HIS A 94 -2.84 16.24 7.48
CA HIS A 94 -3.06 16.96 8.73
C HIS A 94 -1.76 17.26 9.47
N LYS A 95 -0.81 16.32 9.42
CA LYS A 95 0.54 16.50 10.00
C LYS A 95 1.42 17.41 9.14
N LYS A 96 1.01 17.71 7.90
CA LYS A 96 1.76 18.54 6.94
C LYS A 96 3.19 18.04 6.75
N ASN A 97 3.39 16.74 6.73
CA ASN A 97 4.68 16.10 6.65
C ASN A 97 4.56 14.69 6.05
N VAL A 98 5.67 14.00 5.94
CA VAL A 98 5.76 12.61 5.53
C VAL A 98 6.31 11.79 6.69
N TRP A 99 5.62 10.72 7.07
CA TRP A 99 6.11 9.74 8.01
C TRP A 99 7.07 8.77 7.31
N VAL A 100 8.18 8.46 7.94
CA VAL A 100 9.16 7.46 7.50
C VAL A 100 9.12 6.28 8.46
N PHE A 101 8.58 5.17 8.02
CA PHE A 101 8.57 3.90 8.75
C PHE A 101 9.81 3.10 8.35
N ASN A 102 10.73 2.89 9.27
CA ASN A 102 11.92 2.09 9.04
C ASN A 102 11.75 0.69 9.65
N PHE A 103 11.49 -0.29 8.80
CA PHE A 103 11.25 -1.68 9.20
C PHE A 103 12.52 -2.36 9.77
N THR A 104 13.69 -1.95 9.32
CA THR A 104 14.96 -2.50 9.80
C THR A 104 15.30 -2.00 11.21
N GLN A 105 15.15 -0.70 11.43
CA GLN A 105 15.48 -0.07 12.72
C GLN A 105 14.28 -0.06 13.69
N LYS A 106 13.08 -0.41 13.24
CA LYS A 106 11.83 -0.37 14.01
C LYS A 106 11.52 1.03 14.56
N THR A 107 11.80 2.06 13.77
CA THR A 107 11.56 3.46 14.12
C THR A 107 10.57 4.11 13.16
N VAL A 108 9.88 5.13 13.67
CA VAL A 108 9.02 6.00 12.85
C VAL A 108 9.37 7.45 13.17
N GLU A 109 9.63 8.23 12.13
CA GLU A 109 10.00 9.62 12.26
C GLU A 109 9.41 10.47 11.13
N LEU A 110 9.45 11.79 11.25
CA LEU A 110 9.08 12.70 10.18
C LEU A 110 10.24 12.88 9.21
N LEU A 111 9.94 12.87 7.90
CA LEU A 111 10.92 13.02 6.82
C LEU A 111 11.73 14.30 6.98
N SER A 112 11.06 15.42 7.26
CA SER A 112 11.72 16.70 7.38
C SER A 112 11.23 17.46 8.61
N LYS A 113 12.18 18.05 9.36
CA LYS A 113 11.88 18.93 10.52
C LYS A 113 11.63 20.37 10.10
N ASN A 114 12.09 20.76 8.91
CA ASN A 114 12.17 22.16 8.48
C ASN A 114 11.34 22.49 7.22
N ALA A 115 10.75 21.51 6.56
CA ALA A 115 9.91 21.74 5.39
C ALA A 115 8.52 22.23 5.81
N SER A 116 8.09 23.36 5.20
CA SER A 116 6.75 23.92 5.42
C SER A 116 5.78 23.40 4.38
N MET A 117 5.53 22.10 4.36
CA MET A 117 4.47 21.51 3.53
C MET A 117 3.11 22.00 4.01
N THR A 118 2.17 22.13 3.09
CA THR A 118 0.82 22.66 3.37
C THR A 118 -0.23 21.55 3.34
N SER A 119 -0.20 20.73 2.28
CA SER A 119 -1.10 19.61 2.09
C SER A 119 -0.40 18.53 1.27
N PRO A 120 0.57 17.78 1.87
CA PRO A 120 1.31 16.74 1.17
C PRO A 120 0.36 15.61 0.76
N SER A 121 0.47 15.17 -0.49
CA SER A 121 -0.41 14.18 -1.11
C SER A 121 0.41 13.05 -1.75
N GLY A 122 0.33 12.79 -3.05
CA GLY A 122 1.05 11.70 -3.72
C GLY A 122 2.57 11.77 -3.56
N LEU A 123 3.22 10.60 -3.54
CA LEU A 123 4.65 10.40 -3.36
C LEU A 123 5.26 9.61 -4.52
N ALA A 124 6.51 9.92 -4.86
CA ALA A 124 7.35 9.09 -5.73
C ALA A 124 8.79 9.08 -5.25
N LEU A 125 9.54 8.06 -5.65
CA LEU A 125 10.98 7.94 -5.44
C LEU A 125 11.68 7.83 -6.79
N ASP A 126 12.85 8.46 -6.95
CA ASP A 126 13.70 8.23 -8.11
C ASP A 126 14.76 7.15 -7.84
N ASN A 127 15.53 6.79 -8.88
CA ASN A 127 16.58 5.80 -8.80
C ASN A 127 17.77 6.21 -7.91
N LYS A 128 17.84 7.49 -7.52
CA LYS A 128 18.86 8.04 -6.61
C LYS A 128 18.36 8.09 -5.17
N GLY A 129 17.07 7.70 -4.95
CA GLY A 129 16.40 7.73 -3.67
C GLY A 129 15.95 9.13 -3.26
N ASN A 130 15.87 10.10 -4.18
CA ASN A 130 15.19 11.36 -3.89
C ASN A 130 13.68 11.11 -3.76
N ILE A 131 13.07 11.85 -2.84
CA ILE A 131 11.66 11.73 -2.50
C ILE A 131 10.93 12.94 -3.06
N TYR A 132 9.95 12.69 -3.93
CA TYR A 132 9.09 13.70 -4.52
C TYR A 132 7.75 13.68 -3.79
N VAL A 133 7.29 14.83 -3.31
CA VAL A 133 6.05 14.97 -2.56
C VAL A 133 5.19 16.03 -3.22
N ALA A 134 4.08 15.64 -3.80
CA ALA A 134 3.08 16.58 -4.28
C ALA A 134 2.47 17.33 -3.08
N ASP A 135 2.46 18.66 -3.12
CA ASP A 135 1.85 19.51 -2.09
C ASP A 135 0.69 20.29 -2.70
N THR A 136 -0.50 19.69 -2.60
CA THR A 136 -1.74 20.25 -3.17
C THR A 136 -2.06 21.66 -2.66
N GLY A 137 -1.72 21.95 -1.41
CA GLY A 137 -1.98 23.25 -0.81
C GLY A 137 -0.97 24.31 -1.25
N ARG A 138 0.22 23.90 -1.73
CA ARG A 138 1.27 24.81 -2.19
C ARG A 138 1.31 24.98 -3.70
N GLY A 139 0.67 24.07 -4.43
CA GLY A 139 0.71 24.05 -5.90
C GLY A 139 2.09 23.70 -6.46
N ALA A 140 2.81 22.81 -5.79
CA ALA A 140 4.17 22.42 -6.18
C ALA A 140 4.52 21.00 -5.73
N VAL A 141 5.62 20.47 -6.23
CA VAL A 141 6.21 19.20 -5.80
C VAL A 141 7.50 19.50 -5.04
N TRP A 142 7.57 19.09 -3.78
CA TRP A 142 8.79 19.11 -2.99
C TRP A 142 9.73 18.00 -3.43
N VAL A 143 11.03 18.27 -3.44
CA VAL A 143 12.09 17.28 -3.66
C VAL A 143 12.99 17.23 -2.44
N PHE A 144 13.12 16.06 -1.85
CA PHE A 144 13.99 15.78 -0.70
C PHE A 144 15.06 14.77 -1.08
N ASP A 145 16.21 14.81 -0.42
CA ASP A 145 17.17 13.73 -0.43
C ASP A 145 16.76 12.60 0.56
N GLN A 146 17.49 11.49 0.56
CA GLN A 146 17.25 10.34 1.44
C GLN A 146 17.35 10.66 2.94
N ALA A 147 18.02 11.77 3.31
CA ALA A 147 18.16 12.26 4.68
C ALA A 147 17.02 13.22 5.10
N GLY A 148 16.06 13.48 4.18
CA GLY A 148 14.94 14.38 4.43
C GLY A 148 15.29 15.87 4.32
N LYS A 149 16.44 16.24 3.74
CA LYS A 149 16.79 17.61 3.43
C LYS A 149 16.04 18.06 2.19
N ALA A 150 15.29 19.16 2.29
CA ALA A 150 14.65 19.77 1.13
C ALA A 150 15.71 20.32 0.16
N LEU A 151 15.64 19.87 -1.08
CA LEU A 151 16.57 20.26 -2.15
C LEU A 151 15.98 21.42 -2.97
N ARG A 152 14.71 21.31 -3.39
CA ARG A 152 14.01 22.28 -4.22
C ARG A 152 12.51 22.03 -4.26
N MET A 153 11.79 22.91 -4.94
CA MET A 153 10.40 22.70 -5.39
C MET A 153 10.34 22.70 -6.92
N ILE A 154 9.36 21.98 -7.48
CA ILE A 154 9.11 21.87 -8.91
C ILE A 154 7.67 22.31 -9.18
N GLY A 155 7.43 23.01 -10.27
CA GLY A 155 6.10 23.31 -10.79
C GLY A 155 5.34 24.42 -10.06
N ASP A 156 5.98 25.19 -9.17
CA ASP A 156 5.35 26.27 -8.39
C ASP A 156 4.71 27.41 -9.24
N LYS A 157 4.97 27.44 -10.54
CA LYS A 157 4.37 28.37 -11.51
C LYS A 157 3.43 27.69 -12.51
N ASP A 158 3.51 26.37 -12.61
CA ASP A 158 2.88 25.59 -13.67
C ASP A 158 1.69 24.76 -13.19
N ILE A 159 1.71 24.37 -11.91
CA ILE A 159 0.74 23.47 -11.32
C ILE A 159 -0.11 24.22 -10.29
N GLU A 160 -1.42 23.96 -10.27
CA GLU A 160 -2.29 24.59 -9.28
C GLU A 160 -2.61 23.67 -8.10
N LYS A 161 -2.98 22.41 -8.38
CA LYS A 161 -3.31 21.41 -7.34
C LYS A 161 -2.74 20.04 -7.69
N PRO A 162 -1.42 19.85 -7.48
CA PRO A 162 -0.82 18.55 -7.70
C PRO A 162 -1.47 17.53 -6.76
N ALA A 163 -1.98 16.43 -7.32
CA ALA A 163 -2.58 15.34 -6.58
C ALA A 163 -1.58 14.20 -6.37
N TYR A 164 -0.94 13.75 -7.45
CA TYR A 164 0.06 12.69 -7.43
C TYR A 164 1.27 13.05 -8.28
N VAL A 165 2.36 12.39 -7.99
CA VAL A 165 3.61 12.42 -8.77
C VAL A 165 4.07 11.01 -9.04
N THR A 166 4.55 10.75 -10.26
CA THR A 166 5.12 9.47 -10.69
C THR A 166 6.44 9.72 -11.38
N PHE A 167 7.44 8.89 -11.09
CA PHE A 167 8.75 8.94 -11.72
C PHE A 167 8.89 7.83 -12.76
N ASP A 168 9.26 8.21 -13.97
CA ASP A 168 9.64 7.29 -15.02
C ASP A 168 11.18 7.09 -15.00
N ALA A 169 11.57 5.91 -14.57
CA ALA A 169 12.98 5.55 -14.44
C ALA A 169 13.72 5.43 -15.79
N ALA A 170 12.99 5.12 -16.87
CA ALA A 170 13.58 4.93 -18.19
C ALA A 170 13.93 6.26 -18.87
N THR A 171 13.10 7.30 -18.68
CA THR A 171 13.31 8.61 -19.29
C THR A 171 13.80 9.68 -18.31
N GLU A 172 13.94 9.35 -17.01
CA GLU A 172 14.24 10.28 -15.90
C GLU A 172 13.27 11.48 -15.88
N ARG A 173 11.97 11.23 -16.08
CA ARG A 173 10.91 12.24 -16.08
C ARG A 173 9.95 12.08 -14.92
N LEU A 174 9.38 13.21 -14.53
CA LEU A 174 8.33 13.28 -13.52
C LEU A 174 7.01 13.61 -14.20
N PHE A 175 5.99 12.84 -13.90
CA PHE A 175 4.61 13.10 -14.29
C PHE A 175 3.85 13.56 -13.06
N VAL A 176 3.19 14.71 -13.15
CA VAL A 176 2.42 15.30 -12.05
C VAL A 176 0.99 15.50 -12.50
N SER A 177 0.03 14.88 -11.79
CA SER A 177 -1.38 15.10 -12.04
C SER A 177 -1.84 16.39 -11.34
N ASP A 178 -2.46 17.30 -12.10
CA ASP A 178 -3.13 18.49 -11.59
C ASP A 178 -4.65 18.24 -11.60
N GLY A 179 -5.17 17.82 -10.45
CA GLY A 179 -6.57 17.43 -10.32
C GLY A 179 -7.56 18.58 -10.53
N LYS A 180 -7.16 19.83 -10.32
CA LYS A 180 -8.00 21.01 -10.52
C LYS A 180 -8.08 21.43 -12.00
N ASN A 181 -6.95 21.42 -12.66
CA ASN A 181 -6.87 21.86 -14.05
C ASN A 181 -7.09 20.73 -15.05
N HIS A 182 -7.30 19.49 -14.55
CA HIS A 182 -7.55 18.30 -15.38
C HIS A 182 -6.40 17.99 -16.33
N LYS A 183 -5.16 18.19 -15.89
CA LYS A 183 -3.94 18.10 -16.71
C LYS A 183 -2.91 17.17 -16.08
N ILE A 184 -1.98 16.76 -16.94
CA ILE A 184 -0.74 16.10 -16.53
C ILE A 184 0.42 16.98 -16.99
N HIS A 185 1.33 17.28 -16.07
CA HIS A 185 2.56 18.02 -16.33
C HIS A 185 3.75 17.07 -16.35
N ILE A 186 4.61 17.20 -17.34
CA ILE A 186 5.85 16.42 -17.46
C ILE A 186 7.03 17.35 -17.18
N PHE A 187 7.86 16.97 -16.21
CA PHE A 187 9.07 17.70 -15.84
C PHE A 187 10.30 16.80 -16.01
N ASP A 188 11.45 17.42 -16.25
CA ASP A 188 12.72 16.75 -16.01
C ASP A 188 13.06 16.72 -14.51
N VAL A 189 14.10 15.95 -14.13
CA VAL A 189 14.54 15.84 -12.74
C VAL A 189 15.15 17.14 -12.19
N GLN A 190 15.48 18.11 -13.04
CA GLN A 190 15.93 19.45 -12.65
C GLN A 190 14.76 20.37 -12.28
N GLY A 191 13.54 20.01 -12.72
CA GLY A 191 12.30 20.76 -12.48
C GLY A 191 11.87 21.65 -13.63
N ASN A 192 12.47 21.49 -14.83
CA ASN A 192 12.03 22.20 -16.02
C ASN A 192 10.78 21.53 -16.58
N LEU A 193 9.75 22.34 -16.88
CA LEU A 193 8.55 21.84 -17.56
C LEU A 193 8.88 21.45 -18.99
N ILE A 194 8.64 20.18 -19.33
CA ILE A 194 8.83 19.65 -20.69
C ILE A 194 7.56 19.79 -21.51
N LYS A 195 6.42 19.39 -20.92
CA LYS A 195 5.11 19.39 -21.61
C LYS A 195 3.97 19.36 -20.61
N THR A 196 2.83 19.88 -21.03
CA THR A 196 1.54 19.70 -20.36
C THR A 196 0.55 19.12 -21.36
N PHE A 197 -0.26 18.15 -20.94
CA PHE A 197 -1.33 17.58 -21.75
C PHE A 197 -2.57 17.28 -20.90
N GLY A 198 -3.67 16.92 -21.55
CA GLY A 198 -4.97 16.74 -20.96
C GLY A 198 -5.82 18.01 -21.03
N GLU A 199 -7.12 17.82 -21.13
CA GLU A 199 -8.15 18.84 -21.12
C GLU A 199 -9.33 18.33 -20.30
N GLY A 200 -10.03 19.23 -19.61
CA GLY A 200 -11.18 18.88 -18.80
C GLY A 200 -12.35 18.34 -19.63
N GLY A 201 -12.83 17.15 -19.32
CA GLY A 201 -13.96 16.55 -20.01
C GLY A 201 -14.02 15.03 -19.88
N ASN A 202 -14.89 14.41 -20.69
CA ASN A 202 -15.12 12.96 -20.72
C ASN A 202 -14.84 12.29 -22.08
N GLY A 203 -14.31 13.04 -23.03
CA GLY A 203 -13.87 12.52 -24.34
C GLY A 203 -12.70 11.54 -24.20
N PRO A 204 -12.28 10.89 -25.31
CA PRO A 204 -11.25 9.85 -25.27
C PRO A 204 -9.90 10.29 -24.70
N ASP A 205 -9.48 11.52 -24.99
CA ASP A 205 -8.21 12.13 -24.57
C ASP A 205 -8.38 13.18 -23.45
N GLN A 206 -9.62 13.38 -22.98
CA GLN A 206 -9.95 14.31 -21.89
C GLN A 206 -9.87 13.62 -20.53
N LEU A 207 -9.56 14.41 -19.50
CA LEU A 207 -9.42 13.95 -18.11
C LEU A 207 -10.40 14.72 -17.21
N PHE A 208 -10.86 14.05 -16.14
CA PHE A 208 -11.65 14.76 -15.13
C PHE A 208 -11.17 14.45 -13.71
N ALA A 209 -10.39 15.36 -13.15
CA ALA A 209 -9.67 15.23 -11.88
C ALA A 209 -8.75 13.98 -11.85
N PRO A 210 -7.74 13.93 -12.75
CA PRO A 210 -6.76 12.83 -12.73
C PRO A 210 -6.11 12.72 -11.36
N GLN A 211 -5.90 11.49 -10.91
CA GLN A 211 -5.31 11.13 -9.62
C GLN A 211 -4.00 10.38 -9.83
N GLY A 212 -3.86 9.20 -9.22
CA GLY A 212 -2.66 8.38 -9.30
C GLY A 212 -2.30 7.92 -10.70
N MET A 213 -1.02 7.67 -10.90
CA MET A 213 -0.44 7.31 -12.19
C MET A 213 0.66 6.28 -11.99
N ALA A 214 0.84 5.39 -12.97
CA ALA A 214 1.98 4.48 -13.01
C ALA A 214 2.50 4.32 -14.45
N ILE A 215 3.80 4.08 -14.57
CA ILE A 215 4.39 3.62 -15.83
C ILE A 215 4.22 2.10 -15.91
N GLY A 216 3.56 1.64 -16.95
CA GLY A 216 3.35 0.22 -17.19
C GLY A 216 4.57 -0.49 -17.72
N PRO A 217 4.58 -1.84 -17.71
CA PRO A 217 5.66 -2.63 -18.29
C PRO A 217 5.82 -2.43 -19.80
N ASP A 218 4.79 -1.91 -20.45
CA ASP A 218 4.79 -1.49 -21.87
C ASP A 218 5.41 -0.09 -22.11
N GLY A 219 5.86 0.58 -21.04
CA GLY A 219 6.44 1.92 -21.08
C GLY A 219 5.41 3.05 -21.22
N ASN A 220 4.11 2.75 -21.10
CA ASN A 220 3.04 3.74 -21.19
C ASN A 220 2.62 4.27 -19.82
N LEU A 221 2.04 5.45 -19.81
CA LEU A 221 1.50 6.10 -18.62
C LEU A 221 0.02 5.73 -18.44
N TYR A 222 -0.28 5.06 -17.33
CA TYR A 222 -1.64 4.73 -16.90
C TYR A 222 -2.10 5.74 -15.86
N ILE A 223 -3.31 6.28 -16.01
CA ILE A 223 -3.85 7.38 -15.22
C ILE A 223 -5.23 6.99 -14.67
N ALA A 224 -5.41 7.10 -13.36
CA ALA A 224 -6.73 7.02 -12.73
C ALA A 224 -7.52 8.31 -13.03
N ASP A 225 -8.45 8.25 -13.96
CA ASP A 225 -9.32 9.35 -14.37
C ASP A 225 -10.59 9.33 -13.50
N MET A 226 -10.46 9.88 -12.29
CA MET A 226 -11.31 9.64 -11.14
C MET A 226 -12.79 9.93 -11.40
N PHE A 227 -13.13 11.13 -11.88
CA PHE A 227 -14.53 11.49 -12.09
C PHE A 227 -15.11 10.96 -13.38
N ASN A 228 -14.31 10.40 -14.27
CA ASN A 228 -14.78 9.62 -15.42
C ASN A 228 -14.89 8.12 -15.09
N ALA A 229 -14.41 7.69 -13.90
CA ALA A 229 -14.45 6.31 -13.43
C ALA A 229 -13.82 5.32 -14.42
N ARG A 230 -12.62 5.64 -14.91
CA ARG A 230 -11.87 4.86 -15.90
C ARG A 230 -10.37 4.95 -15.67
N VAL A 231 -9.62 4.09 -16.32
CA VAL A 231 -8.18 4.21 -16.51
C VAL A 231 -7.91 4.68 -17.92
N GLN A 232 -7.12 5.73 -18.06
CA GLN A 232 -6.64 6.25 -19.34
C GLN A 232 -5.18 5.85 -19.54
N ILE A 233 -4.83 5.45 -20.76
CA ILE A 233 -3.48 5.07 -21.14
C ILE A 233 -2.98 6.04 -22.21
N PHE A 234 -1.85 6.68 -21.89
CA PHE A 234 -1.13 7.58 -22.79
C PHE A 234 0.30 7.04 -22.99
N ASP A 235 0.91 7.37 -24.10
CA ASP A 235 2.36 7.23 -24.18
C ASP A 235 3.06 8.31 -23.33
N THR A 236 4.34 8.16 -23.08
CA THR A 236 5.14 9.11 -22.26
C THR A 236 5.35 10.47 -22.94
N SER A 237 4.88 10.63 -24.20
CA SER A 237 4.80 11.92 -24.88
C SER A 237 3.46 12.63 -24.64
N GLY A 238 2.48 11.97 -24.01
CA GLY A 238 1.13 12.48 -23.76
C GLY A 238 0.18 12.33 -24.92
N GLN A 239 0.39 11.33 -25.80
CA GLN A 239 -0.59 10.92 -26.82
C GLN A 239 -1.51 9.85 -26.22
N HIS A 240 -2.82 10.06 -26.30
CA HIS A 240 -3.80 9.07 -25.87
C HIS A 240 -3.74 7.81 -26.73
N LEU A 241 -3.74 6.65 -26.09
CA LEU A 241 -3.71 5.35 -26.76
C LEU A 241 -5.04 4.62 -26.63
N ARG A 242 -5.56 4.48 -25.41
CA ARG A 242 -6.80 3.78 -25.10
C ARG A 242 -7.25 4.06 -23.67
N SER A 243 -8.45 3.59 -23.33
CA SER A 243 -8.98 3.59 -21.98
C SER A 243 -9.79 2.33 -21.70
N PHE A 244 -9.99 2.01 -20.42
CA PHE A 244 -10.90 0.97 -19.96
C PHE A 244 -11.54 1.35 -18.63
N GLY A 245 -12.61 0.63 -18.28
CA GLY A 245 -13.40 0.86 -17.09
C GLY A 245 -14.63 1.70 -17.33
N GLU A 246 -15.60 1.50 -16.48
CA GLU A 246 -16.88 2.21 -16.52
C GLU A 246 -17.39 2.46 -15.11
N ARG A 247 -18.27 3.45 -14.98
CA ARG A 247 -18.86 3.81 -13.69
C ARG A 247 -19.85 2.78 -13.21
N GLY A 248 -19.72 2.35 -11.95
CA GLY A 248 -20.68 1.49 -11.29
C GLY A 248 -20.15 0.87 -10.00
N ASP A 249 -21.01 0.07 -9.36
CA ASP A 249 -20.76 -0.66 -8.12
C ASP A 249 -20.65 -2.18 -8.36
N GLN A 250 -20.78 -2.62 -9.60
CA GLN A 250 -20.62 -4.03 -9.95
C GLN A 250 -19.15 -4.42 -9.95
N VAL A 251 -18.90 -5.72 -9.86
CA VAL A 251 -17.55 -6.29 -9.88
C VAL A 251 -16.83 -5.87 -11.18
N GLY A 252 -15.70 -5.18 -11.03
CA GLY A 252 -14.91 -4.67 -12.16
C GLY A 252 -15.26 -3.26 -12.61
N GLN A 253 -16.32 -2.64 -12.06
CA GLN A 253 -16.65 -1.25 -12.29
C GLN A 253 -15.99 -0.34 -11.25
N PHE A 254 -15.83 0.93 -11.61
CA PHE A 254 -15.24 1.95 -10.73
C PHE A 254 -16.28 2.97 -10.26
N GLU A 255 -16.17 3.39 -9.01
CA GLU A 255 -16.86 4.59 -8.55
C GLU A 255 -15.90 5.77 -8.36
N ASN A 256 -14.72 5.48 -7.82
CA ASN A 256 -13.74 6.51 -7.49
C ASN A 256 -12.30 5.95 -7.50
N PRO A 257 -11.78 5.57 -8.68
CA PRO A 257 -10.41 5.08 -8.79
C PRO A 257 -9.43 6.16 -8.33
N LYS A 258 -8.58 5.83 -7.37
CA LYS A 258 -7.68 6.78 -6.71
C LYS A 258 -6.25 6.66 -7.17
N ASP A 259 -5.74 5.45 -7.23
CA ASP A 259 -4.34 5.23 -7.53
C ASP A 259 -4.16 3.82 -8.08
N LEU A 260 -3.03 3.59 -8.72
CA LEU A 260 -2.74 2.34 -9.42
C LEU A 260 -1.25 2.04 -9.45
N ALA A 261 -0.90 0.76 -9.46
CA ALA A 261 0.47 0.28 -9.52
C ALA A 261 0.55 -1.08 -10.23
N PHE A 262 1.70 -1.41 -10.78
CA PHE A 262 1.95 -2.69 -11.44
C PHE A 262 2.74 -3.65 -10.54
N ASP A 263 2.40 -4.94 -10.59
CA ASP A 263 3.21 -6.01 -10.01
C ASP A 263 4.26 -6.54 -11.01
N SER A 264 5.13 -7.46 -10.55
CA SER A 264 6.20 -8.01 -11.39
C SER A 264 5.71 -8.92 -12.53
N ASP A 265 4.50 -9.47 -12.45
CA ASP A 265 3.86 -10.24 -13.51
C ASP A 265 3.18 -9.31 -14.56
N GLY A 266 3.21 -7.99 -14.34
CA GLY A 266 2.64 -6.98 -15.22
C GLY A 266 1.13 -6.74 -15.00
N ASN A 267 0.54 -7.26 -13.93
CA ASN A 267 -0.85 -6.95 -13.63
C ASN A 267 -0.99 -5.56 -13.00
N LEU A 268 -2.08 -4.88 -13.34
CA LEU A 268 -2.41 -3.56 -12.84
C LEU A 268 -3.35 -3.66 -11.63
N HIS A 269 -2.88 -3.16 -10.51
CA HIS A 269 -3.64 -3.06 -9.27
C HIS A 269 -4.19 -1.65 -9.11
N ILE A 270 -5.51 -1.52 -8.93
CA ILE A 270 -6.23 -0.25 -8.85
C ILE A 270 -7.01 -0.21 -7.54
N ILE A 271 -6.83 0.83 -6.74
CA ILE A 271 -7.66 1.07 -5.56
C ILE A 271 -8.83 1.97 -5.91
N ASP A 272 -10.03 1.59 -5.46
CA ASP A 272 -11.22 2.42 -5.51
C ASP A 272 -11.55 2.95 -4.10
N GLY A 273 -11.50 4.27 -3.95
CA GLY A 273 -11.68 4.92 -2.66
C GLY A 273 -13.12 4.89 -2.15
N ARG A 274 -14.13 4.70 -3.01
CA ARG A 274 -15.52 4.62 -2.63
C ARG A 274 -15.99 3.18 -2.45
N ASN A 275 -15.64 2.30 -3.39
CA ASN A 275 -15.90 0.86 -3.28
C ASN A 275 -15.00 0.20 -2.23
N SER A 276 -14.00 0.93 -1.70
CA SER A 276 -13.08 0.45 -0.65
C SER A 276 -12.53 -0.93 -0.95
N ASN A 277 -12.07 -1.12 -2.18
CA ASN A 277 -11.49 -2.36 -2.67
C ASN A 277 -10.20 -2.12 -3.46
N LEU A 278 -9.49 -3.21 -3.68
CA LEU A 278 -8.37 -3.32 -4.59
C LEU A 278 -8.77 -4.27 -5.71
N MET A 279 -8.74 -3.79 -6.93
CA MET A 279 -9.03 -4.57 -8.14
C MET A 279 -7.76 -4.80 -8.93
N THR A 280 -7.54 -6.03 -9.35
CA THR A 280 -6.39 -6.42 -10.18
C THR A 280 -6.87 -6.73 -11.60
N PHE A 281 -6.23 -6.11 -12.58
CA PHE A 281 -6.54 -6.26 -14.01
C PHE A 281 -5.30 -6.70 -14.79
N THR A 282 -5.52 -7.27 -15.99
CA THR A 282 -4.47 -7.31 -16.99
C THR A 282 -4.20 -5.89 -17.51
N PRO A 283 -3.04 -5.63 -18.16
CA PRO A 283 -2.81 -4.34 -18.81
C PRO A 283 -3.94 -3.94 -19.79
N GLU A 284 -4.55 -4.92 -20.46
CA GLU A 284 -5.65 -4.70 -21.42
C GLU A 284 -6.98 -4.32 -20.76
N GLY A 285 -7.10 -4.43 -19.43
CA GLY A 285 -8.29 -4.08 -18.66
C GLY A 285 -9.22 -5.26 -18.36
N GLN A 286 -8.74 -6.50 -18.48
CA GLN A 286 -9.49 -7.67 -18.03
C GLN A 286 -9.35 -7.85 -16.52
N LEU A 287 -10.46 -7.92 -15.79
CA LEU A 287 -10.47 -8.14 -14.36
C LEU A 287 -9.97 -9.55 -14.01
N LEU A 288 -9.04 -9.63 -13.07
CA LEU A 288 -8.45 -10.87 -12.55
C LEU A 288 -8.87 -11.19 -11.12
N LEU A 289 -8.95 -10.14 -10.25
CA LEU A 289 -9.22 -10.33 -8.83
C LEU A 289 -9.81 -9.06 -8.22
N VAL A 290 -10.70 -9.25 -7.23
CA VAL A 290 -11.14 -8.17 -6.33
C VAL A 290 -10.78 -8.57 -4.90
N THR A 291 -10.09 -7.67 -4.20
CA THR A 291 -9.72 -7.83 -2.78
C THR A 291 -10.39 -6.74 -1.96
N GLY A 292 -10.96 -7.10 -0.82
CA GLY A 292 -11.70 -6.18 0.05
C GLY A 292 -13.19 -6.51 0.10
N THR A 293 -13.92 -5.82 0.97
CA THR A 293 -15.31 -6.13 1.31
C THR A 293 -16.34 -5.31 0.52
N GLY A 294 -15.91 -4.40 -0.35
CA GLY A 294 -16.79 -3.49 -1.06
C GLY A 294 -17.40 -2.36 -0.20
N SER A 295 -17.00 -2.26 1.05
CA SER A 295 -17.41 -1.19 1.97
C SER A 295 -16.25 -0.77 2.88
N ALA A 296 -16.21 0.53 3.22
CA ALA A 296 -15.16 1.06 4.08
C ALA A 296 -15.20 0.40 5.46
N THR A 297 -14.10 -0.24 5.85
CA THR A 297 -13.96 -0.89 7.15
C THR A 297 -12.54 -0.76 7.68
N THR A 298 -12.41 -0.66 8.98
CA THR A 298 -11.11 -0.69 9.68
C THR A 298 -10.73 -2.08 10.17
N SER A 299 -11.48 -3.12 9.75
CA SER A 299 -11.10 -4.51 10.03
C SER A 299 -9.71 -4.84 9.48
N GLU A 300 -9.10 -5.93 9.97
CA GLU A 300 -7.73 -6.29 9.59
C GLU A 300 -7.57 -6.50 8.07
N PHE A 301 -8.55 -7.11 7.40
CA PHE A 301 -8.51 -7.46 5.98
C PHE A 301 -9.34 -6.53 5.08
N GLY A 302 -9.96 -5.50 5.65
CA GLY A 302 -10.73 -4.51 4.91
C GLY A 302 -9.94 -3.25 4.66
N PHE A 303 -10.45 -2.41 3.77
CA PHE A 303 -9.85 -1.12 3.44
C PHE A 303 -10.65 0.03 4.04
N GLY A 304 -9.96 0.88 4.81
CA GLY A 304 -10.53 2.07 5.44
C GLY A 304 -10.37 3.32 4.59
N THR A 305 -11.08 3.41 3.46
CA THR A 305 -10.96 4.50 2.49
C THR A 305 -9.54 4.59 1.92
N PRO A 306 -9.14 3.67 1.04
CA PRO A 306 -7.81 3.65 0.44
C PRO A 306 -7.58 4.92 -0.40
N ARG A 307 -6.36 5.45 -0.35
CA ARG A 307 -5.96 6.70 -1.00
C ARG A 307 -4.85 6.53 -2.01
N SER A 308 -3.83 5.77 -1.67
CA SER A 308 -2.68 5.53 -2.54
C SER A 308 -2.19 4.09 -2.40
N ILE A 309 -1.65 3.56 -3.49
CA ILE A 309 -1.04 2.25 -3.59
C ILE A 309 0.38 2.38 -4.13
N PHE A 310 1.28 1.59 -3.59
CA PHE A 310 2.63 1.42 -4.12
C PHE A 310 3.00 -0.05 -4.10
N ILE A 311 3.66 -0.54 -5.14
CA ILE A 311 4.18 -1.91 -5.21
C ILE A 311 5.70 -1.81 -5.43
N ASP A 312 6.46 -2.47 -4.57
CA ASP A 312 7.91 -2.50 -4.68
C ASP A 312 8.42 -3.67 -5.55
N ALA A 313 9.71 -3.67 -5.85
CA ALA A 313 10.35 -4.69 -6.67
C ALA A 313 10.29 -6.13 -6.08
N ASN A 314 9.85 -6.28 -4.84
CA ASN A 314 9.62 -7.57 -4.19
C ASN A 314 8.13 -7.95 -4.17
N ASP A 315 7.30 -7.28 -4.96
CA ASP A 315 5.85 -7.48 -5.03
C ASP A 315 5.12 -7.21 -3.69
N ARG A 316 5.68 -6.38 -2.83
CA ARG A 316 5.00 -5.92 -1.63
C ARG A 316 4.09 -4.75 -1.98
N ILE A 317 2.81 -4.89 -1.65
CA ILE A 317 1.76 -3.93 -1.94
C ILE A 317 1.48 -3.12 -0.68
N TYR A 318 1.71 -1.84 -0.74
CA TYR A 318 1.48 -0.89 0.35
C TYR A 318 0.27 -0.03 0.00
N ILE A 319 -0.72 0.07 0.90
CA ILE A 319 -1.95 0.83 0.68
C ILE A 319 -2.18 1.78 1.86
N ALA A 320 -2.13 3.08 1.60
CA ALA A 320 -2.46 4.11 2.58
C ALA A 320 -3.98 4.25 2.74
N GLU A 321 -4.48 4.27 3.99
CA GLU A 321 -5.90 4.27 4.34
C GLU A 321 -6.26 5.45 5.26
N ALA A 322 -7.07 6.39 4.76
CA ALA A 322 -7.40 7.60 5.50
C ALA A 322 -8.28 7.33 6.74
N LEU A 323 -9.35 6.54 6.61
CA LEU A 323 -10.26 6.21 7.72
C LEU A 323 -9.56 5.35 8.78
N GLY A 324 -8.73 4.40 8.33
CA GLY A 324 -7.95 3.53 9.22
C GLY A 324 -6.78 4.24 9.90
N LYS A 325 -6.38 5.42 9.43
CA LYS A 325 -5.18 6.15 9.89
C LYS A 325 -3.94 5.26 9.91
N ARG A 326 -3.77 4.45 8.85
CA ARG A 326 -2.77 3.38 8.77
C ARG A 326 -2.34 3.15 7.32
N PHE A 327 -1.39 2.29 7.12
CA PHE A 327 -1.25 1.62 5.83
C PHE A 327 -1.31 0.11 6.02
N ALA A 328 -1.87 -0.58 5.02
CA ALA A 328 -1.88 -2.03 4.93
C ALA A 328 -0.70 -2.51 4.08
N LEU A 329 -0.13 -3.65 4.45
CA LEU A 329 0.91 -4.34 3.71
C LEU A 329 0.40 -5.72 3.27
N TRP A 330 0.44 -5.94 1.96
CA TRP A 330 0.15 -7.21 1.32
C TRP A 330 1.36 -7.68 0.52
N GLN A 331 1.45 -8.96 0.24
CA GLN A 331 2.41 -9.57 -0.65
C GLN A 331 1.67 -10.15 -1.85
N TYR A 332 1.97 -9.70 -3.05
CA TYR A 332 1.53 -10.42 -4.25
C TYR A 332 2.33 -11.71 -4.37
N MET A 333 1.61 -12.82 -4.53
CA MET A 333 2.18 -14.16 -4.57
C MET A 333 2.54 -14.53 -6.01
N SER A 334 3.49 -13.77 -6.59
CA SER A 334 4.01 -14.04 -7.93
C SER A 334 4.64 -15.44 -8.03
N LYS A 335 4.82 -15.92 -9.25
CA LYS A 335 5.50 -17.21 -9.46
C LYS A 335 6.88 -17.26 -8.82
N ALA A 336 7.63 -16.15 -8.91
CA ALA A 336 8.96 -16.03 -8.30
C ALA A 336 8.88 -16.08 -6.76
N TYR A 337 7.94 -15.38 -6.15
CA TYR A 337 7.73 -15.42 -4.71
C TYR A 337 7.37 -16.82 -4.23
N LEU A 338 6.46 -17.52 -4.92
CA LEU A 338 6.00 -18.87 -4.55
C LEU A 338 7.10 -19.95 -4.68
N GLN A 339 8.11 -19.74 -5.51
CA GLN A 339 9.27 -20.66 -5.59
C GLN A 339 10.07 -20.69 -4.28
N THR A 340 10.18 -19.56 -3.59
CA THR A 340 10.93 -19.43 -2.34
C THR A 340 10.04 -19.47 -1.10
N HIS A 341 8.75 -19.17 -1.24
CA HIS A 341 7.75 -19.12 -0.16
C HIS A 341 6.48 -19.89 -0.56
N PRO A 342 6.56 -21.21 -0.75
CA PRO A 342 5.43 -21.99 -1.21
C PRO A 342 4.26 -21.90 -0.21
N TYR A 343 3.03 -21.80 -0.72
CA TYR A 343 1.82 -21.95 0.08
C TYR A 343 1.43 -23.43 0.09
N THR A 344 1.63 -24.07 1.24
CA THR A 344 1.53 -25.52 1.38
C THR A 344 0.13 -25.98 1.79
N GLN A 345 -0.14 -27.28 1.69
CA GLN A 345 -1.38 -27.86 2.23
C GLN A 345 -1.49 -27.65 3.75
N ALA A 346 -0.37 -27.65 4.48
CA ALA A 346 -0.36 -27.38 5.91
C ALA A 346 -0.75 -25.93 6.22
N ASP A 347 -0.35 -24.94 5.39
CA ASP A 347 -0.78 -23.56 5.53
C ASP A 347 -2.29 -23.42 5.31
N ARG A 348 -2.82 -24.11 4.28
CA ARG A 348 -4.25 -24.17 4.00
C ARG A 348 -5.04 -24.73 5.20
N GLN A 349 -4.66 -25.88 5.71
CA GLN A 349 -5.33 -26.51 6.85
C GLN A 349 -5.32 -25.63 8.10
N ARG A 350 -4.20 -24.94 8.39
CA ARG A 350 -4.12 -24.00 9.51
C ARG A 350 -5.07 -22.82 9.34
N LEU A 351 -5.16 -22.26 8.14
CA LEU A 351 -6.07 -21.16 7.86
C LEU A 351 -7.53 -21.61 7.96
N GLU A 352 -7.89 -22.75 7.40
CA GLU A 352 -9.24 -23.32 7.50
C GLU A 352 -9.66 -23.58 8.95
N ALA A 353 -8.76 -24.17 9.77
CA ALA A 353 -8.99 -24.38 11.19
C ALA A 353 -9.18 -23.07 11.95
N TYR A 354 -8.40 -22.03 11.63
CA TYR A 354 -8.55 -20.70 12.23
C TYR A 354 -9.90 -20.07 11.88
N ILE A 355 -10.31 -20.11 10.62
CA ILE A 355 -11.59 -19.57 10.15
C ILE A 355 -12.76 -20.27 10.87
N GLU A 356 -12.72 -21.60 10.94
CA GLU A 356 -13.76 -22.38 11.60
C GLU A 356 -13.85 -22.05 13.09
N LYS A 357 -12.72 -21.96 13.79
CA LYS A 357 -12.68 -21.55 15.19
C LYS A 357 -13.30 -20.15 15.40
N ARG A 358 -12.97 -19.18 14.55
CA ARG A 358 -13.51 -17.82 14.63
C ARG A 358 -15.03 -17.80 14.38
N ARG A 359 -15.53 -18.62 13.46
CA ARG A 359 -16.95 -18.77 13.21
C ARG A 359 -17.68 -19.27 14.46
N GLN A 360 -17.16 -20.32 15.10
CA GLN A 360 -17.74 -20.87 16.32
C GLN A 360 -17.73 -19.88 17.49
N GLU A 361 -16.65 -19.08 17.64
CA GLU A 361 -16.57 -18.04 18.65
C GLU A 361 -17.63 -16.94 18.42
N GLN A 362 -17.89 -16.55 17.16
CA GLN A 362 -18.91 -15.56 16.81
C GLN A 362 -20.33 -16.09 17.04
N GLU A 363 -20.60 -17.34 16.67
CA GLU A 363 -21.87 -17.99 16.91
C GLU A 363 -22.18 -18.11 18.43
N ALA A 364 -21.16 -18.45 19.24
CA ALA A 364 -21.30 -18.52 20.68
C ALA A 364 -21.50 -17.15 21.36
N ALA A 365 -20.93 -16.06 20.80
CA ALA A 365 -21.09 -14.72 21.30
C ALA A 365 -22.44 -14.06 20.91
N ALA A 366 -23.14 -14.62 19.91
CA ALA A 366 -24.45 -14.16 19.44
C ALA A 366 -25.63 -14.82 20.17
N GLN A 367 -25.37 -15.87 20.97
CA GLN A 367 -26.33 -16.55 21.87
C GLN A 367 -26.31 -15.92 23.27
#